data_4abf743f213d56f73e6669e9a1639f4b
#
_entry.id   4abf743f213d56f73e6669e9a1639f4b
#
_cell.length_a   1.000
_cell.length_b   1.000
_cell.length_c   1.000
_cell.angle_alpha   90.00
_cell.angle_beta   90.00
_cell.angle_gamma   90.00
#
_symmetry.space_group_name_H-M   'P 1'
#
loop_
_entity.id
_entity.type
_entity.pdbx_description
1 polymer ?
#
loop_
_entity_poly.entity_id
_entity_poly.type
_entity_poly.pdbx_seq_one_letter_code
_entity_poly.pdbx_strand_id
1 'polypeptide(L)'
;MDNFSFLNAAHAGYFSDLYDQYLKNPDSLEPSWKAFFQGYDFANSDFLKEEILDGISPQIPDHVQKEFKVINLINGYRSRGHLFTKTNPVRDRRKYRPTLSVENFGLNKEDLETTFNAGDIIGLGPQPLSIIISHLEEIYCNSIGVEYMYIRQPEIISWIQQKLNINNNQPKFSVSQKRKLMTKLVEAVSFENFLHTKYVGQKRFSLEGGESLIPALDILIEEAAGKGVEEFVMGMAH
;
A
#
# COMPACT_ATOMS: atom_id res chain seq x y z
N MET A 1 -2.86 -29.43 -14.14
CA MET A 1 -2.26 -28.34 -13.34
C MET A 1 -2.92 -27.07 -13.82
N ASP A 2 -3.70 -26.43 -12.96
CA ASP A 2 -4.46 -25.24 -13.35
C ASP A 2 -3.51 -24.13 -13.76
N ASN A 3 -3.58 -23.73 -15.04
CA ASN A 3 -2.75 -22.67 -15.63
C ASN A 3 -3.03 -21.26 -15.04
N PHE A 4 -3.89 -21.15 -14.03
CA PHE A 4 -4.31 -19.91 -13.38
C PHE A 4 -3.96 -19.83 -11.89
N SER A 5 -3.02 -20.67 -11.42
CA SER A 5 -2.59 -20.66 -10.01
C SER A 5 -1.91 -19.35 -9.55
N PHE A 6 -1.64 -18.43 -10.47
CA PHE A 6 -1.11 -17.09 -10.15
C PHE A 6 -2.18 -16.12 -9.63
N LEU A 7 -3.47 -16.42 -9.84
CA LEU A 7 -4.57 -15.70 -9.23
C LEU A 7 -4.75 -16.21 -7.79
N ASN A 8 -4.04 -15.59 -6.87
CA ASN A 8 -4.15 -15.94 -5.45
C ASN A 8 -5.59 -15.72 -4.98
N ALA A 9 -6.17 -16.67 -4.24
CA ALA A 9 -7.55 -16.65 -3.76
C ALA A 9 -7.94 -15.35 -3.02
N ALA A 10 -6.94 -14.64 -2.46
CA ALA A 10 -7.14 -13.34 -1.81
C ALA A 10 -7.56 -12.21 -2.78
N HIS A 11 -7.36 -12.40 -4.09
CA HIS A 11 -7.70 -11.39 -5.11
C HIS A 11 -8.86 -11.81 -6.01
N ALA A 12 -9.41 -13.01 -5.82
CA ALA A 12 -10.50 -13.51 -6.65
C ALA A 12 -11.75 -12.60 -6.60
N GLY A 13 -12.09 -12.05 -5.43
CA GLY A 13 -13.19 -11.09 -5.27
C GLY A 13 -12.94 -9.79 -6.05
N TYR A 14 -11.77 -9.21 -5.91
CA TYR A 14 -11.39 -7.99 -6.62
C TYR A 14 -11.37 -8.18 -8.15
N PHE A 15 -10.91 -9.33 -8.59
CA PHE A 15 -10.91 -9.69 -10.02
C PHE A 15 -12.32 -9.85 -10.57
N SER A 16 -13.21 -10.48 -9.79
CA SER A 16 -14.63 -10.64 -10.15
C SER A 16 -15.32 -9.29 -10.28
N ASP A 17 -15.08 -8.38 -9.34
CA ASP A 17 -15.66 -7.03 -9.35
C ASP A 17 -15.19 -6.21 -10.55
N LEU A 18 -13.89 -6.28 -10.89
CA LEU A 18 -13.34 -5.63 -12.09
C LEU A 18 -13.88 -6.24 -13.38
N TYR A 19 -14.05 -7.56 -13.43
CA TYR A 19 -14.63 -8.22 -14.59
C TYR A 19 -16.11 -7.87 -14.76
N ASP A 20 -16.88 -7.82 -13.68
CA ASP A 20 -18.26 -7.34 -13.70
C ASP A 20 -18.38 -5.89 -14.15
N GLN A 21 -17.42 -5.05 -13.75
CA GLN A 21 -17.33 -3.66 -14.22
C GLN A 21 -17.01 -3.60 -15.71
N TYR A 22 -16.06 -4.42 -16.16
CA TYR A 22 -15.72 -4.55 -17.58
C TYR A 22 -16.92 -4.98 -18.42
N LEU A 23 -17.69 -5.98 -17.98
CA LEU A 23 -18.88 -6.43 -18.70
C LEU A 23 -19.99 -5.35 -18.78
N LYS A 24 -20.11 -4.49 -17.77
CA LYS A 24 -21.07 -3.39 -17.74
C LYS A 24 -20.65 -2.19 -18.58
N ASN A 25 -19.41 -1.79 -18.48
CA ASN A 25 -18.85 -0.64 -19.20
C ASN A 25 -17.31 -0.79 -19.37
N PRO A 26 -16.83 -1.37 -20.48
CA PRO A 26 -15.40 -1.56 -20.73
C PRO A 26 -14.56 -0.29 -20.68
N ASP A 27 -15.17 0.87 -21.01
CA ASP A 27 -14.48 2.17 -21.05
C ASP A 27 -14.33 2.81 -19.67
N SER A 28 -14.97 2.25 -18.64
CA SER A 28 -14.80 2.71 -17.25
C SER A 28 -13.55 2.16 -16.57
N LEU A 29 -12.91 1.17 -17.19
CA LEU A 29 -11.69 0.55 -16.68
C LEU A 29 -10.44 1.21 -17.27
N GLU A 30 -9.38 1.14 -16.50
CA GLU A 30 -8.05 1.51 -16.96
C GLU A 30 -7.64 0.68 -18.20
N PRO A 31 -6.97 1.26 -19.20
CA PRO A 31 -6.64 0.60 -20.46
C PRO A 31 -5.96 -0.77 -20.32
N SER A 32 -5.13 -0.94 -19.30
CA SER A 32 -4.44 -2.20 -18.98
C SER A 32 -5.40 -3.32 -18.60
N TRP A 33 -6.40 -3.03 -17.76
CA TRP A 33 -7.43 -3.98 -17.37
C TRP A 33 -8.41 -4.28 -18.49
N LYS A 34 -8.75 -3.26 -19.27
CA LYS A 34 -9.58 -3.44 -20.47
C LYS A 34 -8.90 -4.38 -21.46
N ALA A 35 -7.62 -4.16 -21.78
CA ALA A 35 -6.85 -5.03 -22.66
C ALA A 35 -6.73 -6.47 -22.12
N PHE A 36 -6.54 -6.60 -20.79
CA PHE A 36 -6.50 -7.90 -20.14
C PHE A 36 -7.82 -8.65 -20.31
N PHE A 37 -8.97 -8.04 -19.99
CA PHE A 37 -10.26 -8.72 -20.09
C PHE A 37 -10.67 -8.96 -21.54
N GLN A 38 -10.30 -8.11 -22.49
CA GLN A 38 -10.46 -8.39 -23.92
C GLN A 38 -9.69 -9.66 -24.31
N GLY A 39 -8.45 -9.80 -23.84
CA GLY A 39 -7.66 -11.02 -24.06
C GLY A 39 -8.25 -12.26 -23.38
N TYR A 40 -8.80 -12.06 -22.17
CA TYR A 40 -9.46 -13.14 -21.43
C TYR A 40 -10.75 -13.61 -22.14
N ASP A 41 -11.60 -12.70 -22.60
CA ASP A 41 -12.81 -13.01 -23.35
C ASP A 41 -12.48 -13.65 -24.69
N PHE A 42 -11.46 -13.16 -25.38
CA PHE A 42 -10.96 -13.77 -26.61
C PHE A 42 -10.49 -15.20 -26.38
N ALA A 43 -9.78 -15.47 -25.28
CA ALA A 43 -9.34 -16.81 -24.91
C ALA A 43 -10.47 -17.76 -24.52
N ASN A 44 -11.59 -17.22 -24.02
CA ASN A 44 -12.79 -17.99 -23.65
C ASN A 44 -13.87 -18.05 -24.74
N SER A 45 -13.70 -17.29 -25.83
CA SER A 45 -14.65 -17.33 -26.95
C SER A 45 -14.56 -18.68 -27.70
N ASP A 46 -15.71 -19.20 -28.13
CA ASP A 46 -15.86 -20.52 -28.78
C ASP A 46 -15.09 -20.68 -30.12
N PHE A 47 -14.41 -19.64 -30.59
CA PHE A 47 -13.50 -19.71 -31.75
C PHE A 47 -12.36 -20.71 -31.59
N LEU A 48 -12.03 -21.10 -30.35
CA LEU A 48 -10.98 -22.08 -30.06
C LEU A 48 -11.49 -23.53 -30.08
N LYS A 49 -12.78 -23.80 -30.33
CA LYS A 49 -13.32 -25.15 -30.32
C LYS A 49 -13.27 -25.87 -31.67
N GLU A 50 -13.08 -25.16 -32.78
CA GLU A 50 -13.12 -25.80 -34.13
C GLU A 50 -11.78 -25.97 -34.82
N GLU A 51 -10.68 -25.35 -34.37
CA GLU A 51 -9.34 -25.57 -34.94
C GLU A 51 -8.25 -25.70 -33.88
N ILE A 52 -8.36 -26.67 -32.99
CA ILE A 52 -7.18 -27.14 -32.28
C ILE A 52 -6.40 -28.07 -33.20
N LEU A 53 -5.55 -27.46 -34.03
CA LEU A 53 -4.38 -28.15 -34.56
C LEU A 53 -3.49 -28.52 -33.36
N ASP A 54 -3.28 -29.82 -33.18
CA ASP A 54 -2.42 -30.40 -32.16
C ASP A 54 -1.17 -29.53 -31.88
N GLY A 55 -1.04 -29.03 -30.65
CA GLY A 55 0.25 -28.66 -30.07
C GLY A 55 0.53 -27.18 -29.81
N ILE A 56 -0.38 -26.20 -30.03
CA ILE A 56 -0.12 -24.80 -29.70
C ILE A 56 -1.08 -24.34 -28.59
N SER A 57 -0.70 -24.58 -27.35
CA SER A 57 -1.22 -23.76 -26.24
C SER A 57 -0.77 -22.32 -26.50
N PRO A 58 -1.67 -21.31 -26.52
CA PRO A 58 -1.26 -19.92 -26.61
C PRO A 58 -0.41 -19.60 -25.37
N GLN A 59 0.90 -19.60 -25.54
CA GLN A 59 1.80 -19.20 -24.45
C GLN A 59 1.68 -17.68 -24.29
N ILE A 60 1.24 -17.22 -23.13
CA ILE A 60 1.31 -15.81 -22.79
C ILE A 60 2.77 -15.38 -22.93
N PRO A 61 3.07 -14.32 -23.71
CA PRO A 61 4.44 -13.86 -23.87
C PRO A 61 5.11 -13.59 -22.54
N ASP A 62 6.39 -13.93 -22.40
CA ASP A 62 7.14 -13.84 -21.13
C ASP A 62 7.09 -12.42 -20.52
N HIS A 63 7.18 -11.38 -21.35
CA HIS A 63 7.08 -10.00 -20.90
C HIS A 63 5.73 -9.68 -20.25
N VAL A 64 4.62 -10.22 -20.76
CA VAL A 64 3.28 -10.03 -20.17
C VAL A 64 3.19 -10.75 -18.83
N GLN A 65 3.74 -11.96 -18.73
CA GLN A 65 3.80 -12.68 -17.46
C GLN A 65 4.61 -11.91 -16.41
N LYS A 66 5.71 -11.28 -16.83
CA LYS A 66 6.54 -10.44 -15.94
C LYS A 66 5.84 -9.16 -15.51
N GLU A 67 5.04 -8.51 -16.36
CA GLU A 67 4.21 -7.37 -15.94
C GLU A 67 3.28 -7.76 -14.78
N PHE A 68 2.59 -8.91 -14.85
CA PHE A 68 1.75 -9.38 -13.74
C PHE A 68 2.56 -9.67 -12.47
N LYS A 69 3.78 -10.20 -12.60
CA LYS A 69 4.65 -10.40 -11.44
C LYS A 69 5.04 -9.09 -10.78
N VAL A 70 5.28 -8.03 -11.57
CA VAL A 70 5.55 -6.68 -11.05
C VAL A 70 4.31 -6.09 -10.39
N ILE A 71 3.12 -6.26 -10.96
CA ILE A 71 1.86 -5.84 -10.33
C ILE A 71 1.69 -6.53 -8.96
N ASN A 72 1.96 -7.83 -8.89
CA ASN A 72 1.91 -8.59 -7.63
C ASN A 72 2.95 -8.09 -6.62
N LEU A 73 4.14 -7.70 -7.06
CA LEU A 73 5.17 -7.07 -6.23
C LEU A 73 4.66 -5.74 -5.66
N ILE A 74 4.09 -4.86 -6.49
CA ILE A 74 3.48 -3.59 -6.06
C ILE A 74 2.42 -3.83 -4.97
N ASN A 75 1.51 -4.78 -5.19
CA ASN A 75 0.50 -5.14 -4.21
C ASN A 75 1.10 -5.80 -2.96
N GLY A 76 2.22 -6.49 -3.10
CA GLY A 76 3.02 -6.98 -1.98
C GLY A 76 3.50 -5.84 -1.07
N TYR A 77 4.03 -4.76 -1.64
CA TYR A 77 4.44 -3.56 -0.88
C TYR A 77 3.24 -2.87 -0.23
N ARG A 78 2.14 -2.71 -0.96
CA ARG A 78 0.89 -2.13 -0.42
C ARG A 78 0.35 -2.89 0.79
N SER A 79 0.46 -4.21 0.78
CA SER A 79 -0.07 -5.09 1.84
C SER A 79 0.89 -5.30 3.00
N ARG A 80 2.20 -5.34 2.75
CA ARG A 80 3.22 -5.78 3.72
C ARG A 80 4.36 -4.79 3.94
N GLY A 81 4.42 -3.68 3.18
CA GLY A 81 5.50 -2.70 3.31
C GLY A 81 5.62 -2.13 4.72
N HIS A 82 4.49 -1.93 5.42
CA HIS A 82 4.46 -1.45 6.79
C HIS A 82 5.25 -2.34 7.77
N LEU A 83 5.43 -3.63 7.48
CA LEU A 83 6.23 -4.55 8.29
C LEU A 83 7.74 -4.24 8.24
N PHE A 84 8.18 -3.53 7.21
CA PHE A 84 9.59 -3.18 6.96
C PHE A 84 9.91 -1.71 7.26
N THR A 85 8.95 -0.97 7.82
CA THR A 85 9.14 0.44 8.17
C THR A 85 10.15 0.65 9.29
N LYS A 86 10.88 1.76 9.19
CA LYS A 86 11.86 2.23 10.19
C LYS A 86 11.20 3.25 11.12
N THR A 87 10.17 2.81 11.85
CA THR A 87 9.39 3.68 12.74
C THR A 87 10.07 3.97 14.08
N ASN A 88 11.03 3.15 14.49
CA ASN A 88 11.76 3.35 15.75
C ASN A 88 13.15 3.94 15.45
N PRO A 89 13.45 5.19 15.89
CA PRO A 89 14.73 5.82 15.60
C PRO A 89 15.90 5.29 16.47
N VAL A 90 15.59 4.53 17.53
CA VAL A 90 16.58 4.08 18.53
C VAL A 90 16.95 2.62 18.35
N ARG A 91 16.05 1.83 17.79
CA ARG A 91 16.24 0.38 17.71
C ARG A 91 15.77 -0.16 16.37
N ASP A 92 16.61 -0.95 15.72
CA ASP A 92 16.19 -1.72 14.54
C ASP A 92 15.09 -2.71 14.91
N ARG A 93 14.06 -2.72 14.09
CA ARG A 93 12.98 -3.69 14.21
C ARG A 93 13.52 -5.11 13.98
N ARG A 94 12.79 -6.11 14.46
CA ARG A 94 13.11 -7.53 14.21
C ARG A 94 13.42 -7.75 12.73
N LYS A 95 14.49 -8.48 12.46
CA LYS A 95 14.85 -8.90 11.11
C LYS A 95 13.79 -9.90 10.61
N TYR A 96 12.72 -9.40 10.03
CA TYR A 96 11.87 -10.23 9.20
C TYR A 96 12.66 -10.63 7.97
N ARG A 97 12.55 -11.89 7.55
CA ARG A 97 13.03 -12.25 6.22
C ARG A 97 12.21 -11.47 5.22
N PRO A 98 12.83 -10.78 4.26
CA PRO A 98 12.11 -9.95 3.32
C PRO A 98 11.21 -10.83 2.46
N THR A 99 9.89 -10.74 2.70
CA THR A 99 8.86 -11.36 1.84
C THR A 99 8.58 -10.51 0.62
N LEU A 100 9.29 -9.38 0.47
CA LEU A 100 9.18 -8.43 -0.64
C LEU A 100 10.36 -8.52 -1.62
N SER A 101 11.26 -9.50 -1.46
CA SER A 101 12.31 -9.74 -2.45
C SER A 101 11.71 -10.21 -3.77
N VAL A 102 12.31 -9.79 -4.87
CA VAL A 102 11.81 -10.04 -6.24
C VAL A 102 11.61 -11.52 -6.53
N GLU A 103 12.45 -12.37 -5.97
CA GLU A 103 12.41 -13.83 -6.13
C GLU A 103 11.09 -14.43 -5.62
N ASN A 104 10.50 -13.83 -4.56
CA ASN A 104 9.20 -14.29 -4.02
C ASN A 104 8.03 -14.02 -4.98
N PHE A 105 8.25 -13.21 -6.00
CA PHE A 105 7.28 -12.90 -7.04
C PHE A 105 7.63 -13.57 -8.37
N GLY A 106 8.64 -14.42 -8.39
CA GLY A 106 9.10 -15.12 -9.61
C GLY A 106 9.82 -14.19 -10.58
N LEU A 107 10.36 -13.08 -10.09
CA LEU A 107 11.29 -12.20 -10.79
C LEU A 107 12.72 -12.52 -10.36
N ASN A 108 13.71 -12.03 -11.08
CA ASN A 108 15.12 -12.26 -10.78
C ASN A 108 15.91 -10.94 -10.84
N LYS A 109 17.19 -11.01 -10.52
CA LYS A 109 18.05 -9.82 -10.52
C LYS A 109 18.27 -9.21 -11.89
N GLU A 110 18.17 -10.00 -12.94
CA GLU A 110 18.31 -9.54 -14.32
C GLU A 110 17.12 -8.68 -14.75
N ASP A 111 15.93 -8.90 -14.13
CA ASP A 111 14.74 -8.11 -14.39
C ASP A 111 14.83 -6.69 -13.79
N LEU A 112 15.77 -6.40 -12.89
CA LEU A 112 15.88 -5.08 -12.24
C LEU A 112 16.08 -3.93 -13.21
N GLU A 113 16.78 -4.17 -14.31
CA GLU A 113 17.03 -3.16 -15.34
C GLU A 113 15.98 -3.21 -16.49
N THR A 114 15.05 -4.15 -16.43
CA THR A 114 13.97 -4.27 -17.40
C THR A 114 12.89 -3.22 -17.09
N THR A 115 12.46 -2.50 -18.13
CA THR A 115 11.37 -1.52 -18.04
C THR A 115 10.02 -2.21 -18.05
N PHE A 116 9.15 -1.84 -17.10
CA PHE A 116 7.79 -2.36 -16.95
C PHE A 116 6.76 -1.24 -17.00
N ASN A 117 5.64 -1.48 -17.69
CA ASN A 117 4.50 -0.57 -17.76
C ASN A 117 3.73 -0.54 -16.42
N ALA A 118 3.88 -1.56 -15.58
CA ALA A 118 3.28 -1.60 -14.25
C ALA A 118 3.63 -0.40 -13.36
N GLY A 119 4.69 0.37 -13.70
CA GLY A 119 4.99 1.65 -13.07
C GLY A 119 3.87 2.68 -13.15
N ASP A 120 2.98 2.57 -14.14
CA ASP A 120 1.80 3.45 -14.29
C ASP A 120 0.85 3.35 -13.07
N ILE A 121 0.72 2.17 -12.48
CA ILE A 121 -0.16 1.91 -11.33
C ILE A 121 0.23 2.74 -10.09
N ILE A 122 1.48 3.17 -10.03
CA ILE A 122 2.03 4.00 -8.96
C ILE A 122 2.41 5.41 -9.43
N GLY A 123 1.97 5.79 -10.65
CA GLY A 123 2.14 7.13 -11.21
C GLY A 123 3.54 7.47 -11.70
N LEU A 124 4.40 6.46 -11.93
CA LEU A 124 5.77 6.66 -12.45
C LEU A 124 5.85 6.60 -13.98
N GLY A 125 4.84 6.03 -14.65
CA GLY A 125 4.96 5.63 -16.05
C GLY A 125 5.85 4.37 -16.20
N PRO A 126 6.17 3.99 -17.44
CA PRO A 126 7.09 2.88 -17.71
C PRO A 126 8.48 3.16 -17.12
N GLN A 127 8.94 2.29 -16.22
CA GLN A 127 10.22 2.45 -15.51
C GLN A 127 10.93 1.11 -15.32
N PRO A 128 12.27 1.11 -15.17
CA PRO A 128 13.02 -0.04 -14.69
C PRO A 128 12.49 -0.56 -13.35
N LEU A 129 12.49 -1.88 -13.16
CA LEU A 129 12.02 -2.50 -11.92
C LEU A 129 12.76 -1.98 -10.68
N SER A 130 14.05 -1.70 -10.79
CA SER A 130 14.85 -1.10 -9.71
C SER A 130 14.29 0.26 -9.24
N ILE A 131 13.83 1.09 -10.16
CA ILE A 131 13.20 2.39 -9.86
C ILE A 131 11.82 2.19 -9.23
N ILE A 132 11.02 1.27 -9.76
CA ILE A 132 9.71 0.90 -9.17
C ILE A 132 9.88 0.46 -7.72
N ILE A 133 10.84 -0.43 -7.45
CA ILE A 133 11.12 -0.92 -6.09
C ILE A 133 11.56 0.22 -5.17
N SER A 134 12.51 1.05 -5.60
CA SER A 134 12.99 2.18 -4.79
C SER A 134 11.86 3.13 -4.40
N HIS A 135 10.96 3.41 -5.34
CA HIS A 135 9.80 4.26 -5.09
C HIS A 135 8.82 3.61 -4.09
N LEU A 136 8.56 2.30 -4.22
CA LEU A 136 7.71 1.57 -3.28
C LEU A 136 8.32 1.52 -1.87
N GLU A 137 9.64 1.35 -1.76
CA GLU A 137 10.34 1.39 -0.48
C GLU A 137 10.25 2.76 0.19
N GLU A 138 10.38 3.85 -0.57
CA GLU A 138 10.19 5.20 -0.04
C GLU A 138 8.79 5.41 0.53
N ILE A 139 7.75 4.95 -0.17
CA ILE A 139 6.36 5.15 0.24
C ILE A 139 5.97 4.24 1.40
N TYR A 140 6.30 2.95 1.31
CA TYR A 140 5.72 1.92 2.19
C TYR A 140 6.67 1.39 3.27
N CYS A 141 7.98 1.61 3.15
CA CYS A 141 8.98 1.02 4.05
C CYS A 141 9.83 2.07 4.80
N ASN A 142 9.48 3.35 4.71
CA ASN A 142 10.23 4.41 5.38
C ASN A 142 9.77 4.60 6.84
N SER A 143 9.61 5.82 7.31
CA SER A 143 9.29 6.15 8.71
C SER A 143 7.81 6.04 9.07
N ILE A 144 6.92 5.91 8.09
CA ILE A 144 5.47 5.81 8.31
C ILE A 144 4.97 4.49 7.73
N GLY A 145 4.41 3.62 8.58
CA GLY A 145 3.74 2.40 8.17
C GLY A 145 2.24 2.61 8.06
N VAL A 146 1.62 2.15 6.98
CA VAL A 146 0.18 2.30 6.74
C VAL A 146 -0.41 0.94 6.38
N GLU A 147 -1.47 0.57 7.10
CA GLU A 147 -2.29 -0.61 6.82
C GLU A 147 -3.66 -0.15 6.35
N TYR A 148 -4.03 -0.43 5.10
CA TYR A 148 -5.29 0.02 4.51
C TYR A 148 -5.92 -0.98 3.54
N MET A 149 -5.18 -2.02 3.12
CA MET A 149 -5.65 -2.97 2.10
C MET A 149 -6.81 -3.87 2.57
N TYR A 150 -7.21 -3.79 3.85
CA TYR A 150 -8.39 -4.45 4.38
C TYR A 150 -9.70 -3.65 4.16
N ILE A 151 -9.59 -2.41 3.72
CA ILE A 151 -10.75 -1.56 3.40
C ILE A 151 -11.46 -2.15 2.18
N ARG A 152 -12.80 -2.23 2.24
CA ARG A 152 -13.59 -2.88 1.19
C ARG A 152 -14.06 -1.94 0.08
N GLN A 153 -13.96 -0.63 0.29
CA GLN A 153 -14.39 0.38 -0.67
C GLN A 153 -13.21 0.75 -1.59
N PRO A 154 -13.27 0.43 -2.90
CA PRO A 154 -12.19 0.70 -3.85
C PRO A 154 -11.84 2.19 -3.96
N GLU A 155 -12.85 3.07 -3.86
CA GLU A 155 -12.67 4.52 -3.94
C GLU A 155 -11.81 5.03 -2.78
N ILE A 156 -12.01 4.49 -1.58
CA ILE A 156 -11.24 4.86 -0.38
C ILE A 156 -9.80 4.35 -0.54
N ILE A 157 -9.62 3.11 -1.00
CA ILE A 157 -8.29 2.54 -1.26
C ILE A 157 -7.54 3.40 -2.28
N SER A 158 -8.18 3.72 -3.40
CA SER A 158 -7.61 4.56 -4.46
C SER A 158 -7.23 5.95 -3.93
N TRP A 159 -8.09 6.57 -3.15
CA TRP A 159 -7.82 7.86 -2.52
C TRP A 159 -6.61 7.80 -1.57
N ILE A 160 -6.52 6.76 -0.73
CA ILE A 160 -5.37 6.56 0.18
C ILE A 160 -4.08 6.41 -0.63
N GLN A 161 -4.09 5.57 -1.68
CA GLN A 161 -2.94 5.36 -2.55
C GLN A 161 -2.47 6.66 -3.21
N GLN A 162 -3.40 7.47 -3.73
CA GLN A 162 -3.08 8.79 -4.26
C GLN A 162 -2.45 9.70 -3.19
N LYS A 163 -2.97 9.69 -1.97
CA LYS A 163 -2.40 10.49 -0.86
C LYS A 163 -1.00 10.02 -0.46
N LEU A 164 -0.77 8.72 -0.43
CA LEU A 164 0.56 8.15 -0.13
C LEU A 164 1.60 8.49 -1.20
N ASN A 165 1.19 8.57 -2.47
CA ASN A 165 2.07 8.97 -3.57
C ASN A 165 2.47 10.46 -3.50
N ILE A 166 1.69 11.30 -2.79
CA ILE A 166 2.06 12.71 -2.59
C ILE A 166 3.34 12.78 -1.72
N ASN A 167 4.41 13.35 -2.29
CA ASN A 167 5.72 13.45 -1.65
C ASN A 167 6.27 12.10 -1.13
N ASN A 168 5.91 10.97 -1.76
CA ASN A 168 6.35 9.63 -1.38
C ASN A 168 6.09 9.32 0.10
N ASN A 169 4.90 9.66 0.58
CA ASN A 169 4.51 9.50 1.99
C ASN A 169 5.48 10.19 2.98
N GLN A 170 6.16 11.23 2.52
CA GLN A 170 7.09 12.03 3.34
C GLN A 170 6.53 13.43 3.53
N PRO A 171 5.92 13.73 4.68
CA PRO A 171 5.32 15.04 4.92
C PRO A 171 6.39 16.13 4.96
N LYS A 172 6.16 17.21 4.20
CA LYS A 172 7.03 18.40 4.17
C LYS A 172 6.50 19.44 5.14
N PHE A 173 6.81 19.28 6.43
CA PHE A 173 6.38 20.23 7.45
C PHE A 173 7.17 21.54 7.36
N SER A 174 6.45 22.66 7.45
CA SER A 174 7.02 24.00 7.67
C SER A 174 7.67 24.11 9.07
N VAL A 175 8.50 25.10 9.27
CA VAL A 175 9.13 25.35 10.57
C VAL A 175 8.08 25.59 11.68
N SER A 176 6.99 26.29 11.37
CA SER A 176 5.89 26.51 12.33
C SER A 176 5.19 25.21 12.72
N GLN A 177 4.89 24.34 11.75
CA GLN A 177 4.32 23.03 12.01
C GLN A 177 5.25 22.14 12.84
N LYS A 178 6.55 22.14 12.54
CA LYS A 178 7.55 21.39 13.35
C LYS A 178 7.61 21.90 14.78
N ARG A 179 7.53 23.22 15.00
CA ARG A 179 7.47 23.81 16.34
C ARG A 179 6.20 23.38 17.07
N LYS A 180 5.03 23.43 16.42
CA LYS A 180 3.77 22.96 17.02
C LYS A 180 3.87 21.50 17.43
N LEU A 181 4.37 20.63 16.56
CA LEU A 181 4.60 19.19 16.86
C LEU A 181 5.52 19.02 18.07
N MET A 182 6.65 19.72 18.09
CA MET A 182 7.60 19.66 19.21
C MET A 182 6.98 20.14 20.52
N THR A 183 6.20 21.22 20.49
CA THR A 183 5.48 21.71 21.67
C THR A 183 4.55 20.64 22.22
N LYS A 184 3.75 19.99 21.37
CA LYS A 184 2.84 18.91 21.79
C LYS A 184 3.55 17.70 22.37
N LEU A 185 4.72 17.33 21.82
CA LEU A 185 5.55 16.26 22.39
C LEU A 185 6.09 16.66 23.77
N VAL A 186 6.58 17.89 23.93
CA VAL A 186 7.09 18.39 25.22
C VAL A 186 5.96 18.47 26.25
N GLU A 187 4.77 18.95 25.87
CA GLU A 187 3.58 19.00 26.74
C GLU A 187 3.22 17.59 27.24
N ALA A 188 3.18 16.58 26.36
CA ALA A 188 2.87 15.22 26.71
C ALA A 188 3.87 14.63 27.73
N VAL A 189 5.16 14.75 27.45
CA VAL A 189 6.24 14.23 28.32
C VAL A 189 6.26 14.99 29.65
N SER A 190 6.11 16.30 29.63
CA SER A 190 6.10 17.13 30.85
C SER A 190 4.91 16.80 31.75
N PHE A 191 3.75 16.56 31.16
CA PHE A 191 2.55 16.14 31.91
C PHE A 191 2.74 14.76 32.55
N GLU A 192 3.31 13.80 31.85
CA GLU A 192 3.63 12.49 32.44
C GLU A 192 4.61 12.61 33.61
N ASN A 193 5.67 13.40 33.46
CA ASN A 193 6.65 13.64 34.52
C ASN A 193 6.01 14.32 35.72
N PHE A 194 5.11 15.29 35.51
CA PHE A 194 4.34 15.92 36.57
C PHE A 194 3.49 14.91 37.32
N LEU A 195 2.73 14.06 36.62
CA LEU A 195 1.92 13.02 37.25
C LEU A 195 2.77 12.02 38.04
N HIS A 196 3.91 11.61 37.48
CA HIS A 196 4.82 10.70 38.14
C HIS A 196 5.36 11.25 39.47
N THR A 197 5.69 12.53 39.47
CA THR A 197 6.25 13.20 40.64
C THR A 197 5.18 13.53 41.69
N LYS A 198 3.99 13.97 41.24
CA LYS A 198 2.92 14.44 42.12
C LYS A 198 2.13 13.31 42.77
N TYR A 199 1.95 12.21 42.04
CA TYR A 199 1.09 11.09 42.44
C TYR A 199 1.90 9.78 42.57
N VAL A 200 2.90 9.82 43.44
CA VAL A 200 3.77 8.67 43.72
C VAL A 200 2.95 7.48 44.22
N GLY A 201 3.20 6.30 43.66
CA GLY A 201 2.56 5.06 44.05
C GLY A 201 1.18 4.79 43.45
N GLN A 202 0.61 5.72 42.71
CA GLN A 202 -0.61 5.44 41.94
C GLN A 202 -0.30 4.62 40.70
N LYS A 203 -1.16 3.61 40.41
CA LYS A 203 -1.06 2.83 39.20
C LYS A 203 -1.35 3.72 37.96
N ARG A 204 -0.39 3.82 37.08
CA ARG A 204 -0.46 4.64 35.87
C ARG A 204 0.15 3.89 34.71
N PHE A 205 -0.48 3.99 33.55
CA PHE A 205 0.08 3.53 32.29
C PHE A 205 0.79 4.69 31.59
N SER A 206 2.04 4.49 31.22
CA SER A 206 2.84 5.51 30.53
C SER A 206 2.55 5.55 29.04
N LEU A 207 2.67 6.73 28.44
CA LEU A 207 2.62 6.95 26.99
C LEU A 207 4.00 6.75 26.34
N GLU A 208 5.02 6.38 27.08
CA GLU A 208 6.38 6.18 26.57
C GLU A 208 6.41 5.19 25.40
N GLY A 209 6.99 5.63 24.27
CA GLY A 209 6.98 4.91 22.99
C GLY A 209 5.75 5.20 22.12
N GLY A 210 4.75 5.90 22.63
CA GLY A 210 3.53 6.30 21.94
C GLY A 210 3.28 7.81 21.95
N GLU A 211 4.27 8.62 22.30
CA GLU A 211 4.16 10.09 22.47
C GLU A 211 3.66 10.77 21.20
N SER A 212 3.96 10.21 20.02
CA SER A 212 3.49 10.70 18.72
C SER A 212 1.96 10.72 18.59
N LEU A 213 1.23 9.95 19.42
CA LEU A 213 -0.22 9.91 19.41
C LEU A 213 -0.81 11.29 19.75
N ILE A 214 -0.21 12.03 20.69
CA ILE A 214 -0.72 13.33 21.14
C ILE A 214 -0.69 14.37 20.00
N PRO A 215 0.45 14.65 19.33
CA PRO A 215 0.43 15.55 18.19
C PRO A 215 -0.37 15.02 16.99
N ALA A 216 -0.49 13.71 16.81
CA ALA A 216 -1.31 13.15 15.76
C ALA A 216 -2.81 13.41 15.98
N LEU A 217 -3.30 13.23 17.21
CA LEU A 217 -4.68 13.57 17.60
C LEU A 217 -4.94 15.08 17.53
N ASP A 218 -3.99 15.94 17.98
CA ASP A 218 -4.10 17.37 17.88
C ASP A 218 -4.32 17.83 16.43
N ILE A 219 -3.50 17.34 15.50
CA ILE A 219 -3.64 17.65 14.06
C ILE A 219 -4.96 17.11 13.51
N LEU A 220 -5.33 15.88 13.86
CA LEU A 220 -6.56 15.26 13.36
C LEU A 220 -7.79 16.04 13.76
N ILE A 221 -7.88 16.46 15.05
CA ILE A 221 -9.00 17.23 15.58
C ILE A 221 -9.06 18.61 14.93
N GLU A 222 -7.94 19.32 14.85
CA GLU A 222 -7.85 20.65 14.24
C GLU A 222 -8.27 20.63 12.76
N GLU A 223 -7.72 19.68 11.99
CA GLU A 223 -8.04 19.55 10.57
C GLU A 223 -9.51 19.15 10.33
N ALA A 224 -10.03 18.26 11.16
CA ALA A 224 -11.41 17.81 11.05
C ALA A 224 -12.39 18.93 11.46
N ALA A 225 -12.10 19.66 12.55
CA ALA A 225 -12.87 20.82 12.96
C ALA A 225 -12.88 21.91 11.88
N GLY A 226 -11.73 22.18 11.25
CA GLY A 226 -11.62 23.08 10.11
C GLY A 226 -12.46 22.67 8.88
N LYS A 227 -12.86 21.41 8.81
CA LYS A 227 -13.75 20.84 7.77
C LYS A 227 -15.20 20.69 8.21
N GLY A 228 -15.56 21.21 9.38
CA GLY A 228 -16.93 21.23 9.88
C GLY A 228 -17.32 20.03 10.75
N VAL A 229 -16.36 19.23 11.22
CA VAL A 229 -16.65 18.20 12.22
C VAL A 229 -16.85 18.85 13.58
N GLU A 230 -18.01 18.65 14.19
CA GLU A 230 -18.41 19.28 15.46
C GLU A 230 -18.20 18.37 16.68
N GLU A 231 -18.28 17.06 16.48
CA GLU A 231 -18.19 16.09 17.56
C GLU A 231 -17.13 15.01 17.30
N PHE A 232 -16.40 14.65 18.34
CA PHE A 232 -15.41 13.58 18.32
C PHE A 232 -15.72 12.54 19.39
N VAL A 233 -15.77 11.27 19.01
CA VAL A 233 -15.92 10.15 19.94
C VAL A 233 -14.63 9.37 19.97
N MET A 234 -13.97 9.31 21.12
CA MET A 234 -12.75 8.56 21.33
C MET A 234 -13.01 7.35 22.24
N GLY A 235 -12.61 6.17 21.79
CA GLY A 235 -12.67 4.95 22.56
C GLY A 235 -11.28 4.39 22.85
N MET A 236 -11.07 3.90 24.06
CA MET A 236 -9.82 3.28 24.49
C MET A 236 -10.11 1.98 25.22
N ALA A 237 -9.12 1.07 25.24
CA ALA A 237 -9.23 -0.20 25.94
C ALA A 237 -9.21 -0.04 27.49
N HIS A 238 -8.67 1.07 27.97
CA HIS A 238 -8.51 1.37 29.41
C HIS A 238 -8.85 2.83 29.69
#